data_59479ea12c1fde3d5aba09bf7abf19d8
#
_entry.id   59479ea12c1fde3d5aba09bf7abf19d8
#
_cell.length_a   1.000
_cell.length_b   1.000
_cell.length_c   1.000
_cell.angle_alpha   90.00
_cell.angle_beta   90.00
_cell.angle_gamma   90.00
#
_symmetry.space_group_name_H-M   'P 1'
#
loop_
_entity.id
_entity.type
_entity.pdbx_description
1 polymer ?
#
loop_
_entity_poly.entity_id
_entity_poly.type
_entity_poly.pdbx_seq_one_letter_code
_entity_poly.pdbx_strand_id
1 'polypeptide(L)'
;MRLGDVAVINGTGGLVETITFRTISLRDFSGVVHIFPNGGINSLSNMTKEWSAFVLDVGVSYQEDIDRVIAVMKAVGEELRQDRQFGPVMIEPIEVVGLESFADSAVTVRARIKTLPLEQWNIGREYRRRLKKSFDAQRIEIAFPHRSLSFGGAMTPLKVELVTGSSHAQS
;
A
#
# COMPACT_ATOMS: atom_id res chain seq x y z
N MET A 1 -20.64 -12.25 -10.86
CA MET A 1 -20.30 -10.89 -11.25
C MET A 1 -21.59 -10.14 -11.52
N ARG A 2 -21.70 -8.90 -11.05
CA ARG A 2 -22.88 -8.04 -11.15
C ARG A 2 -22.47 -6.67 -11.69
N LEU A 3 -23.41 -5.89 -12.16
CA LEU A 3 -23.19 -4.47 -12.46
C LEU A 3 -22.75 -3.75 -11.17
N GLY A 4 -21.75 -2.90 -11.27
CA GLY A 4 -21.16 -2.20 -10.12
C GLY A 4 -20.07 -2.98 -9.39
N ASP A 5 -19.81 -4.26 -9.71
CA ASP A 5 -18.61 -4.95 -9.22
C ASP A 5 -17.35 -4.34 -9.83
N VAL A 6 -16.24 -4.42 -9.12
CA VAL A 6 -14.90 -4.21 -9.72
C VAL A 6 -14.30 -5.54 -10.10
N ALA A 7 -13.92 -5.65 -11.36
CA ALA A 7 -13.35 -6.87 -11.91
C ALA A 7 -12.06 -6.58 -12.68
N VAL A 8 -11.25 -7.61 -12.82
CA VAL A 8 -10.08 -7.62 -13.72
C VAL A 8 -10.36 -8.69 -14.79
N ILE A 9 -10.40 -8.26 -16.05
CA ILE A 9 -10.60 -9.14 -17.22
C ILE A 9 -9.35 -9.05 -18.09
N ASN A 10 -8.71 -10.18 -18.34
CA ASN A 10 -7.49 -10.27 -19.16
C ASN A 10 -6.41 -9.25 -18.74
N GLY A 11 -6.28 -8.97 -17.42
CA GLY A 11 -5.35 -7.99 -16.88
C GLY A 11 -5.83 -6.55 -16.83
N THR A 12 -7.00 -6.23 -17.41
CA THR A 12 -7.59 -4.88 -17.36
C THR A 12 -8.59 -4.79 -16.23
N GLY A 13 -8.35 -3.88 -15.28
CA GLY A 13 -9.21 -3.64 -14.12
C GLY A 13 -10.21 -2.51 -14.35
N GLY A 14 -11.43 -2.66 -13.84
CA GLY A 14 -12.42 -1.60 -13.91
C GLY A 14 -13.76 -1.95 -13.26
N LEU A 15 -14.63 -0.94 -13.19
CA LEU A 15 -16.00 -1.08 -12.75
C LEU A 15 -16.84 -1.74 -13.86
N VAL A 16 -17.60 -2.77 -13.53
CA VAL A 16 -18.51 -3.45 -14.46
C VAL A 16 -19.71 -2.55 -14.74
N GLU A 17 -19.78 -1.98 -15.93
CA GLU A 17 -20.90 -1.11 -16.35
C GLU A 17 -21.99 -1.87 -17.09
N THR A 18 -21.62 -2.86 -17.91
CA THR A 18 -22.58 -3.58 -18.73
C THR A 18 -22.20 -5.06 -18.82
N ILE A 19 -23.18 -5.91 -18.68
CA ILE A 19 -23.07 -7.34 -18.92
C ILE A 19 -24.17 -7.74 -19.91
N THR A 20 -23.77 -8.22 -21.06
CA THR A 20 -24.69 -8.79 -22.07
C THR A 20 -24.38 -10.25 -22.29
N PHE A 21 -25.18 -10.92 -23.11
CA PHE A 21 -24.90 -12.32 -23.48
C PHE A 21 -23.66 -12.47 -24.38
N ARG A 22 -23.16 -11.38 -24.99
CA ARG A 22 -22.00 -11.39 -25.90
C ARG A 22 -20.80 -10.65 -25.40
N THR A 23 -20.99 -9.62 -24.54
CA THR A 23 -19.93 -8.73 -24.12
C THR A 23 -20.06 -8.33 -22.66
N ILE A 24 -18.91 -8.01 -22.05
CA ILE A 24 -18.82 -7.33 -20.76
C ILE A 24 -18.06 -6.02 -21.00
N SER A 25 -18.53 -4.91 -20.43
CA SER A 25 -17.79 -3.65 -20.43
C SER A 25 -17.36 -3.27 -19.03
N LEU A 26 -16.08 -2.84 -18.93
CA LEU A 26 -15.48 -2.27 -17.74
C LEU A 26 -15.11 -0.82 -17.99
N ARG A 27 -15.34 0.06 -17.01
CA ARG A 27 -14.74 1.40 -17.00
C ARG A 27 -13.58 1.42 -16.03
N ASP A 28 -12.41 1.80 -16.51
CA ASP A 28 -11.22 1.93 -15.67
C ASP A 28 -11.24 3.26 -14.88
N PHE A 29 -10.23 3.44 -14.01
CA PHE A 29 -10.11 4.65 -13.18
C PHE A 29 -9.87 5.92 -14.02
N SER A 30 -9.34 5.80 -15.23
CA SER A 30 -9.11 6.92 -16.17
C SER A 30 -10.36 7.30 -16.96
N GLY A 31 -11.47 6.53 -16.77
CA GLY A 31 -12.74 6.74 -17.47
C GLY A 31 -12.86 6.03 -18.81
N VAL A 32 -11.85 5.26 -19.20
CA VAL A 32 -11.87 4.49 -20.46
C VAL A 32 -12.76 3.27 -20.32
N VAL A 33 -13.62 3.04 -21.32
CA VAL A 33 -14.48 1.86 -21.38
C VAL A 33 -13.81 0.77 -22.21
N HIS A 34 -13.57 -0.37 -21.60
CA HIS A 34 -13.03 -1.57 -22.23
C HIS A 34 -14.14 -2.57 -22.46
N ILE A 35 -14.31 -3.02 -23.70
CA ILE A 35 -15.36 -3.96 -24.11
C ILE A 35 -14.72 -5.30 -24.45
N PHE A 36 -15.13 -6.33 -23.74
CA PHE A 36 -14.63 -7.70 -23.91
C PHE A 36 -15.72 -8.59 -24.49
N PRO A 37 -15.51 -9.22 -25.66
CA PRO A 37 -16.38 -10.30 -26.11
C PRO A 37 -16.26 -11.49 -25.14
N ASN A 38 -17.39 -12.10 -24.75
CA ASN A 38 -17.39 -13.19 -23.76
C ASN A 38 -16.49 -14.37 -24.18
N GLY A 39 -16.43 -14.67 -25.48
CA GLY A 39 -15.53 -15.71 -26.01
C GLY A 39 -14.05 -15.36 -26.00
N GLY A 40 -13.69 -14.11 -25.75
CA GLY A 40 -12.30 -13.65 -25.65
C GLY A 40 -11.80 -13.48 -24.20
N ILE A 41 -12.61 -13.86 -23.21
CA ILE A 41 -12.24 -13.75 -21.80
C ILE A 41 -11.50 -15.03 -21.39
N ASN A 42 -10.19 -14.92 -21.18
CA ASN A 42 -9.33 -15.99 -20.70
C ASN A 42 -9.23 -16.03 -19.17
N SER A 43 -9.26 -14.86 -18.53
CA SER A 43 -9.23 -14.74 -17.07
C SER A 43 -10.18 -13.66 -16.60
N LEU A 44 -10.84 -13.92 -15.47
CA LEU A 44 -11.76 -12.99 -14.82
C LEU A 44 -11.58 -13.10 -13.31
N SER A 45 -11.23 -11.99 -12.66
CA SER A 45 -11.18 -11.88 -11.20
C SER A 45 -12.20 -10.85 -10.74
N ASN A 46 -13.03 -11.19 -9.76
CA ASN A 46 -13.96 -10.25 -9.13
C ASN A 46 -13.37 -9.80 -7.78
N MET A 47 -13.15 -8.51 -7.63
CA MET A 47 -12.51 -7.92 -6.44
C MET A 47 -13.50 -7.49 -5.37
N THR A 48 -14.80 -7.56 -5.63
CA THR A 48 -15.85 -7.01 -4.77
C THR A 48 -16.99 -7.96 -4.47
N LYS A 49 -16.81 -9.25 -4.81
CA LYS A 49 -17.83 -10.28 -4.53
C LYS A 49 -17.88 -10.56 -3.03
N GLU A 50 -19.00 -10.22 -2.37
CA GLU A 50 -19.32 -10.45 -0.97
C GLU A 50 -18.47 -9.61 0.00
N TRP A 51 -17.16 -9.58 -0.14
CA TRP A 51 -16.23 -8.76 0.63
C TRP A 51 -15.01 -8.38 -0.21
N SER A 52 -14.28 -7.40 0.26
CA SER A 52 -13.04 -6.95 -0.34
C SER A 52 -11.92 -6.94 0.69
N ALA A 53 -10.69 -6.93 0.25
CA ALA A 53 -9.55 -6.77 1.15
C ALA A 53 -8.59 -5.70 0.63
N PHE A 54 -8.05 -4.93 1.58
CA PHE A 54 -6.91 -4.07 1.36
C PHE A 54 -5.67 -4.76 1.94
N VAL A 55 -4.67 -5.00 1.10
CA VAL A 55 -3.37 -5.55 1.52
C VAL A 55 -2.34 -4.45 1.45
N LEU A 56 -1.54 -4.31 2.49
CA LEU A 56 -0.48 -3.32 2.60
C LEU A 56 0.82 -4.00 3.01
N ASP A 57 1.86 -3.75 2.22
CA ASP A 57 3.24 -4.08 2.55
C ASP A 57 3.95 -2.81 3.00
N VAL A 58 4.46 -2.84 4.23
CA VAL A 58 5.17 -1.72 4.86
C VAL A 58 6.63 -2.09 5.00
N GLY A 59 7.51 -1.36 4.32
CA GLY A 59 8.95 -1.48 4.46
C GLY A 59 9.45 -0.61 5.61
N VAL A 60 10.15 -1.19 6.56
CA VAL A 60 10.82 -0.49 7.67
C VAL A 60 12.31 -0.76 7.63
N SER A 61 13.10 0.10 8.30
CA SER A 61 14.54 -0.07 8.43
C SER A 61 14.89 -1.41 9.11
N TYR A 62 16.00 -2.04 8.72
CA TYR A 62 16.52 -3.23 9.40
C TYR A 62 16.86 -3.02 10.88
N GLN A 63 17.02 -1.76 11.30
CA GLN A 63 17.32 -1.41 12.69
C GLN A 63 16.07 -1.35 13.56
N GLU A 64 14.88 -1.39 12.96
CA GLU A 64 13.62 -1.32 13.70
C GLU A 64 13.27 -2.65 14.36
N ASP A 65 12.68 -2.56 15.54
CA ASP A 65 12.10 -3.71 16.23
C ASP A 65 10.76 -4.06 15.55
N ILE A 66 10.72 -5.22 14.90
CA ILE A 66 9.55 -5.68 14.13
C ILE A 66 8.35 -5.92 15.04
N ASP A 67 8.53 -6.40 16.25
CA ASP A 67 7.42 -6.62 17.20
C ASP A 67 6.78 -5.29 17.60
N ARG A 68 7.59 -4.25 17.77
CA ARG A 68 7.12 -2.88 18.00
C ARG A 68 6.36 -2.34 16.78
N VAL A 69 6.89 -2.54 15.58
CA VAL A 69 6.21 -2.14 14.32
C VAL A 69 4.86 -2.81 14.21
N ILE A 70 4.78 -4.12 14.43
CA ILE A 70 3.53 -4.89 14.41
C ILE A 70 2.53 -4.37 15.44
N ALA A 71 3.00 -4.07 16.67
CA ALA A 71 2.14 -3.53 17.73
C ALA A 71 1.53 -2.16 17.31
N VAL A 72 2.32 -1.29 16.71
CA VAL A 72 1.84 0.01 16.20
C VAL A 72 0.85 -0.17 15.06
N MET A 73 1.12 -1.07 14.13
CA MET A 73 0.21 -1.36 13.01
C MET A 73 -1.15 -1.88 13.51
N LYS A 74 -1.15 -2.76 14.52
CA LYS A 74 -2.38 -3.25 15.18
C LYS A 74 -3.14 -2.14 15.90
N ALA A 75 -2.42 -1.29 16.64
CA ALA A 75 -3.03 -0.17 17.37
C ALA A 75 -3.73 0.82 16.42
N VAL A 76 -3.08 1.17 15.30
CA VAL A 76 -3.69 2.04 14.27
C VAL A 76 -4.90 1.37 13.61
N GLY A 77 -4.85 0.06 13.40
CA GLY A 77 -5.99 -0.69 12.88
C GLY A 77 -7.17 -0.71 13.83
N GLU A 78 -6.93 -0.82 15.14
CA GLU A 78 -7.98 -0.76 16.16
C GLU A 78 -8.56 0.65 16.29
N GLU A 79 -7.74 1.70 16.24
CA GLU A 79 -8.20 3.09 16.18
C GLU A 79 -9.12 3.32 14.96
N LEU A 80 -8.75 2.77 13.80
CA LEU A 80 -9.57 2.88 12.59
C LEU A 80 -10.90 2.13 12.74
N ARG A 81 -10.90 0.98 13.43
CA ARG A 81 -12.11 0.20 13.69
C ARG A 81 -13.09 0.90 14.64
N GLN A 82 -12.58 1.68 15.58
CA GLN A 82 -13.39 2.48 16.51
C GLN A 82 -13.90 3.79 15.90
N ASP A 83 -13.42 4.14 14.72
CA ASP A 83 -13.84 5.33 13.99
C ASP A 83 -15.29 5.19 13.51
N ARG A 84 -16.08 6.26 13.66
CA ARG A 84 -17.51 6.26 13.29
C ARG A 84 -17.75 6.07 11.79
N GLN A 85 -16.82 6.50 10.97
CA GLN A 85 -16.94 6.43 9.52
C GLN A 85 -16.40 5.09 8.98
N PHE A 86 -15.25 4.64 9.47
CA PHE A 86 -14.52 3.49 8.92
C PHE A 86 -14.81 2.18 9.65
N GLY A 87 -15.14 2.24 10.95
CA GLY A 87 -15.45 1.04 11.74
C GLY A 87 -16.55 0.18 11.13
N PRO A 88 -17.72 0.76 10.75
CA PRO A 88 -18.83 -0.01 10.20
C PRO A 88 -18.53 -0.75 8.88
N VAL A 89 -17.52 -0.32 8.13
CA VAL A 89 -17.15 -0.94 6.85
C VAL A 89 -15.99 -1.95 6.97
N MET A 90 -15.40 -2.09 8.16
CA MET A 90 -14.43 -3.14 8.49
C MET A 90 -15.17 -4.39 8.98
N ILE A 91 -15.05 -5.49 8.24
CA ILE A 91 -15.74 -6.75 8.59
C ILE A 91 -15.06 -7.44 9.78
N GLU A 92 -13.73 -7.39 9.83
CA GLU A 92 -12.90 -8.03 10.85
C GLU A 92 -11.83 -7.05 11.36
N PRO A 93 -11.24 -7.29 12.54
CA PRO A 93 -10.05 -6.55 12.97
C PRO A 93 -8.95 -6.65 11.92
N ILE A 94 -8.02 -5.67 11.93
CA ILE A 94 -6.85 -5.76 11.07
C ILE A 94 -6.05 -7.04 11.38
N GLU A 95 -5.67 -7.73 10.34
CA GLU A 95 -4.74 -8.86 10.42
C GLU A 95 -3.35 -8.39 10.04
N VAL A 96 -2.44 -8.30 11.00
CA VAL A 96 -1.02 -8.11 10.70
C VAL A 96 -0.41 -9.49 10.56
N VAL A 97 -0.12 -9.88 9.33
CA VAL A 97 0.39 -11.22 8.97
C VAL A 97 1.77 -11.45 9.59
N GLY A 98 2.58 -10.37 9.63
CA GLY A 98 3.93 -10.41 10.17
C GLY A 98 4.97 -10.02 9.13
N LEU A 99 6.21 -10.45 9.37
CA LEU A 99 7.33 -10.24 8.47
C LEU A 99 7.13 -11.08 7.21
N GLU A 100 7.02 -10.41 6.07
CA GLU A 100 6.75 -11.04 4.76
C GLU A 100 8.04 -11.33 4.01
N SER A 101 8.98 -10.39 4.01
CA SER A 101 10.22 -10.54 3.26
C SER A 101 11.33 -9.60 3.75
N PHE A 102 12.56 -9.99 3.42
CA PHE A 102 13.74 -9.15 3.56
C PHE A 102 14.10 -8.61 2.16
N ALA A 103 13.93 -7.30 1.95
CA ALA A 103 14.34 -6.62 0.74
C ALA A 103 15.76 -6.03 0.91
N ASP A 104 16.34 -5.50 -0.16
CA ASP A 104 17.73 -4.99 -0.16
C ASP A 104 17.97 -3.90 0.91
N SER A 105 16.98 -3.08 1.20
CA SER A 105 17.11 -1.96 2.13
C SER A 105 15.96 -1.89 3.15
N ALA A 106 15.12 -2.90 3.22
CA ALA A 106 13.92 -2.89 4.04
C ALA A 106 13.55 -4.27 4.56
N VAL A 107 12.94 -4.28 5.73
CA VAL A 107 12.16 -5.43 6.23
C VAL A 107 10.69 -5.13 5.94
N THR A 108 10.02 -6.03 5.25
CA THR A 108 8.63 -5.84 4.83
C THR A 108 7.67 -6.54 5.78
N VAL A 109 6.75 -5.78 6.37
CA VAL A 109 5.66 -6.29 7.21
C VAL A 109 4.35 -6.18 6.45
N ARG A 110 3.61 -7.29 6.35
CA ARG A 110 2.32 -7.34 5.65
C ARG A 110 1.15 -7.23 6.59
N ALA A 111 0.17 -6.43 6.21
CA ALA A 111 -1.12 -6.35 6.87
C ALA A 111 -2.27 -6.46 5.87
N ARG A 112 -3.42 -6.95 6.35
CA ARG A 112 -4.64 -7.08 5.57
C ARG A 112 -5.83 -6.52 6.37
N ILE A 113 -6.67 -5.73 5.70
CA ILE A 113 -7.94 -5.23 6.24
C ILE A 113 -9.06 -5.76 5.37
N LYS A 114 -9.99 -6.52 5.94
CA LYS A 114 -11.17 -7.04 5.26
C LYS A 114 -12.32 -6.06 5.42
N THR A 115 -12.95 -5.70 4.31
CA THR A 115 -13.93 -4.62 4.23
C THR A 115 -15.18 -5.03 3.48
N LEU A 116 -16.23 -4.23 3.62
CA LEU A 116 -17.34 -4.27 2.68
C LEU A 116 -16.84 -3.97 1.26
N PRO A 117 -17.53 -4.48 0.23
CA PRO A 117 -17.17 -4.23 -1.17
C PRO A 117 -17.03 -2.73 -1.47
N LEU A 118 -16.04 -2.37 -2.28
CA LEU A 118 -15.68 -1.01 -2.72
C LEU A 118 -15.00 -0.13 -1.67
N GLU A 119 -15.02 -0.48 -0.39
CA GLU A 119 -14.46 0.33 0.70
C GLU A 119 -12.95 0.10 0.91
N GLN A 120 -12.36 -0.93 0.33
CA GLN A 120 -10.95 -1.28 0.53
C GLN A 120 -10.00 -0.14 0.19
N TRP A 121 -10.31 0.68 -0.82
CA TRP A 121 -9.42 1.79 -1.22
C TRP A 121 -9.52 2.97 -0.25
N ASN A 122 -10.74 3.30 0.23
CA ASN A 122 -10.96 4.38 1.20
C ASN A 122 -10.28 4.05 2.53
N ILE A 123 -10.54 2.87 3.06
CA ILE A 123 -9.89 2.37 4.28
C ILE A 123 -8.36 2.32 4.10
N GLY A 124 -7.89 1.84 2.96
CA GLY A 124 -6.46 1.73 2.70
C GLY A 124 -5.75 3.07 2.70
N ARG A 125 -6.34 4.11 2.13
CA ARG A 125 -5.79 5.48 2.16
C ARG A 125 -5.75 6.04 3.57
N GLU A 126 -6.83 5.89 4.32
CA GLU A 126 -6.92 6.41 5.69
C GLU A 126 -5.98 5.65 6.64
N TYR A 127 -5.91 4.32 6.50
CA TYR A 127 -4.97 3.52 7.28
C TYR A 127 -3.52 3.94 7.03
N ARG A 128 -3.11 4.11 5.76
CA ARG A 128 -1.76 4.60 5.43
C ARG A 128 -1.48 5.97 6.04
N ARG A 129 -2.44 6.88 5.99
CA ARG A 129 -2.30 8.23 6.57
C ARG A 129 -2.08 8.18 8.08
N ARG A 130 -2.89 7.40 8.81
CA ARG A 130 -2.76 7.24 10.27
C ARG A 130 -1.49 6.50 10.62
N LEU A 131 -1.15 5.45 9.88
CA LEU A 131 0.07 4.69 10.11
C LEU A 131 1.32 5.55 9.95
N LYS A 132 1.39 6.36 8.88
CA LYS A 132 2.50 7.32 8.68
C LYS A 132 2.63 8.27 9.85
N LYS A 133 1.52 8.87 10.32
CA LYS A 133 1.49 9.77 11.47
C LYS A 133 1.97 9.07 12.76
N SER A 134 1.53 7.83 12.98
CA SER A 134 1.91 7.05 14.16
C SER A 134 3.39 6.66 14.13
N PHE A 135 3.92 6.27 12.97
CA PHE A 135 5.32 5.97 12.78
C PHE A 135 6.20 7.19 13.05
N ASP A 136 5.83 8.36 12.53
CA ASP A 136 6.56 9.62 12.78
C ASP A 136 6.58 9.97 14.28
N ALA A 137 5.42 9.86 14.95
CA ALA A 137 5.30 10.13 16.39
C ALA A 137 6.16 9.18 17.24
N GLN A 138 6.30 7.94 16.81
CA GLN A 138 7.07 6.91 17.51
C GLN A 138 8.50 6.75 16.99
N ARG A 139 8.92 7.58 16.04
CA ARG A 139 10.24 7.55 15.41
C ARG A 139 10.58 6.19 14.79
N ILE A 140 9.58 5.54 14.19
CA ILE A 140 9.77 4.33 13.39
C ILE A 140 10.15 4.77 11.98
N GLU A 141 11.31 4.32 11.52
CA GLU A 141 11.85 4.69 10.23
C GLU A 141 11.26 3.83 9.11
N ILE A 142 10.53 4.47 8.20
CA ILE A 142 10.11 3.83 6.93
C ILE A 142 11.37 3.72 6.06
N ALA A 143 11.62 2.53 5.54
CA ALA A 143 12.83 2.27 4.78
C ALA A 143 12.91 3.12 3.50
N PHE A 144 14.06 3.76 3.35
CA PHE A 144 14.47 4.41 2.11
C PHE A 144 15.53 3.56 1.41
N PRO A 145 15.62 3.59 0.06
CA PRO A 145 16.69 2.90 -0.64
C PRO A 145 18.06 3.46 -0.21
N HIS A 146 18.81 2.71 0.58
CA HIS A 146 20.18 3.03 0.93
C HIS A 146 21.14 2.28 0.01
N ARG A 147 22.13 2.98 -0.55
CA ARG A 147 23.29 2.37 -1.19
C ARG A 147 24.47 2.46 -0.22
N SER A 148 24.86 1.34 0.36
CA SER A 148 26.10 1.26 1.12
C SER A 148 27.28 1.16 0.15
N LEU A 149 28.11 2.19 0.13
CA LEU A 149 29.38 2.14 -0.59
C LEU A 149 30.44 1.53 0.36
N SER A 150 30.72 0.24 0.21
CA SER A 150 31.86 -0.37 0.90
C SER A 150 33.11 -0.26 0.01
N PHE A 151 34.09 0.51 0.45
CA PHE A 151 35.40 0.54 -0.17
C PHE A 151 36.19 -0.66 0.38
N GLY A 152 36.35 -1.69 -0.44
CA GLY A 152 37.18 -2.85 -0.11
C GLY A 152 38.65 -2.45 0.08
N GLY A 153 39.14 -2.59 1.31
CA GLY A 153 40.53 -2.58 1.67
C GLY A 153 41.23 -1.24 1.61
N ALA A 154 41.12 -0.47 2.64
CA ALA A 154 42.00 0.42 3.37
C ALA A 154 41.18 1.48 4.08
N MET A 155 41.24 1.47 5.39
CA MET A 155 40.63 2.51 6.22
C MET A 155 41.38 3.84 6.05
N THR A 156 40.95 4.63 5.10
CA THR A 156 41.26 6.06 5.09
C THR A 156 39.93 6.78 5.25
N PRO A 157 39.70 7.51 6.35
CA PRO A 157 38.45 8.24 6.54
C PRO A 157 38.34 9.32 5.47
N LEU A 158 37.28 9.26 4.66
CA LEU A 158 36.91 10.34 3.75
C LEU A 158 36.54 11.57 4.58
N LYS A 159 37.39 12.59 4.59
CA LYS A 159 37.01 13.93 5.06
C LYS A 159 36.13 14.57 4.01
N VAL A 160 34.86 14.69 4.31
CA VAL A 160 33.93 15.51 3.51
C VAL A 160 33.98 16.93 4.10
N GLU A 161 34.66 17.85 3.43
CA GLU A 161 34.55 19.28 3.71
C GLU A 161 33.33 19.84 3.01
N LEU A 162 32.35 20.31 3.81
CA LEU A 162 31.27 21.13 3.31
C LEU A 162 31.80 22.53 2.98
N VAL A 163 32.05 22.82 1.72
CA VAL A 163 32.34 24.16 1.25
C VAL A 163 31.04 24.96 1.26
N THR A 164 30.80 25.70 2.34
CA THR A 164 29.76 26.72 2.34
C THR A 164 30.27 27.90 1.53
N GLY A 165 29.76 28.03 0.31
CA GLY A 165 29.99 29.19 -0.54
C GLY A 165 29.38 30.45 0.10
N SER A 166 30.18 31.27 0.72
CA SER A 166 29.81 32.64 1.11
C SER A 166 29.65 33.49 -0.15
N SER A 167 28.42 33.82 -0.51
CA SER A 167 28.11 34.85 -1.49
C SER A 167 28.56 36.21 -0.94
N HIS A 168 29.67 36.76 -1.44
CA HIS A 168 29.97 38.16 -1.30
C HIS A 168 29.00 38.96 -2.18
N ALA A 169 28.04 39.63 -1.51
CA ALA A 169 27.40 40.81 -2.06
C ALA A 169 28.38 41.98 -1.89
N GLN A 170 28.83 42.58 -2.97
CA GLN A 170 29.46 43.90 -2.99
C GLN A 170 28.66 44.81 -3.92
N SER A 171 28.15 45.85 -3.32
CA SER A 171 27.92 47.24 -3.78
C SER A 171 27.15 47.44 -5.07
#